data_d6d495215370712a3f1d1115a2d37ca1
#
_entry.id   d6d495215370712a3f1d1115a2d37ca1
#
_cell.length_a   1.000
_cell.length_b   1.000
_cell.length_c   1.000
_cell.angle_alpha   90.00
_cell.angle_beta   90.00
_cell.angle_gamma   90.00
#
_symmetry.space_group_name_H-M   'P 1'
#
loop_
_entity.id
_entity.type
_entity.pdbx_description
1 polymer ?
#
loop_
_entity_poly.entity_id
_entity_poly.type
_entity_poly.pdbx_seq_one_letter_code
_entity_poly.pdbx_strand_id
1 'polypeptide(L)'
;MRPRKSENRHLPPRLYERKRKRKSGKVWISYYYLDKSGKEIALGPDLNVARLKWAELEAKDKPRDLLLMKAIFDRYERDIIPKKAPRTQKDNLAELRQLRPFFEEAPIDAIAPALVAQYRDARSAPVRANREIALLSHIYNLAREWGITTKENPCQGVRKNKELPRDFYANDAVWRAVYAKAVEELKVAMDLAYLTGQRPADVLVMRKDDIEDKALGVKQKKTHKKLRILLEVEGSASGLGVLIERILKRNAEHGSPYLILTDAGKRVTAPMLRHRWDDAREEAVKEAVAAGDQLLASRISQFQFRDIRPKAASEIADVDHASLLLGHTKADITERVYRRVGALAKPTK
;
A
#
# COMPACT_ATOMS: atom_id res chain seq x y z
N MET A 1 -43.52 -14.91 -6.65
CA MET A 1 -43.01 -16.12 -7.37
C MET A 1 -43.67 -17.36 -6.78
N ARG A 2 -44.24 -18.26 -7.61
CA ARG A 2 -44.73 -19.56 -7.12
C ARG A 2 -43.54 -20.40 -6.64
N PRO A 3 -43.66 -21.10 -5.48
CA PRO A 3 -42.57 -21.96 -5.00
C PRO A 3 -42.27 -23.08 -6.01
N ARG A 4 -40.98 -23.38 -6.16
CA ARG A 4 -40.50 -24.42 -7.08
C ARG A 4 -41.04 -25.78 -6.65
N LYS A 5 -41.58 -26.56 -7.59
CA LYS A 5 -41.97 -27.96 -7.32
C LYS A 5 -40.75 -28.76 -6.83
N SER A 6 -40.98 -29.65 -5.89
CA SER A 6 -39.91 -30.52 -5.30
C SER A 6 -39.06 -31.25 -6.33
N GLU A 7 -39.67 -31.67 -7.43
CA GLU A 7 -39.04 -32.38 -8.55
C GLU A 7 -37.93 -31.58 -9.28
N ASN A 8 -37.94 -30.23 -9.19
CA ASN A 8 -36.97 -29.35 -9.85
C ASN A 8 -35.95 -28.74 -8.90
N ARG A 9 -35.91 -29.12 -7.61
CA ARG A 9 -34.99 -28.53 -6.64
C ARG A 9 -33.53 -28.83 -6.90
N HIS A 10 -33.23 -29.96 -7.53
CA HIS A 10 -31.90 -30.42 -7.90
C HIS A 10 -31.32 -29.73 -9.15
N LEU A 11 -32.17 -29.01 -9.90
CA LEU A 11 -31.76 -28.30 -11.11
C LEU A 11 -31.39 -26.85 -10.82
N PRO A 12 -30.50 -26.20 -11.61
CA PRO A 12 -30.19 -24.79 -11.51
C PRO A 12 -31.43 -23.87 -11.60
N PRO A 13 -31.37 -22.60 -11.13
CA PRO A 13 -32.47 -21.65 -11.29
C PRO A 13 -32.92 -21.53 -12.75
N ARG A 14 -34.26 -21.44 -12.98
CA ARG A 14 -34.89 -21.32 -14.30
C ARG A 14 -34.71 -22.51 -15.24
N LEU A 15 -34.01 -23.56 -14.85
CA LEU A 15 -34.01 -24.86 -15.56
C LEU A 15 -35.05 -25.77 -14.94
N TYR A 16 -35.90 -26.38 -15.77
CA TYR A 16 -37.01 -27.21 -15.36
C TYR A 16 -37.04 -28.52 -16.14
N GLU A 17 -37.53 -29.54 -15.48
CA GLU A 17 -37.80 -30.87 -16.04
C GLU A 17 -39.28 -31.01 -16.30
N ARG A 18 -39.62 -31.63 -17.45
CA ARG A 18 -40.99 -32.03 -17.82
C ARG A 18 -41.03 -33.51 -18.16
N LYS A 19 -41.84 -34.25 -17.41
CA LYS A 19 -42.10 -35.67 -17.64
C LYS A 19 -43.41 -35.85 -18.38
N ARG A 20 -43.41 -36.57 -19.48
CA ARG A 20 -44.61 -36.97 -20.25
C ARG A 20 -44.66 -38.48 -20.39
N LYS A 21 -45.79 -39.11 -20.05
CA LYS A 21 -46.04 -40.54 -20.25
C LYS A 21 -46.57 -40.72 -21.66
N ARG A 22 -45.88 -41.53 -22.46
CA ARG A 22 -46.33 -41.89 -23.82
C ARG A 22 -47.36 -43.02 -23.77
N LYS A 23 -48.16 -43.20 -24.85
CA LYS A 23 -49.16 -44.29 -24.96
C LYS A 23 -48.50 -45.68 -24.77
N SER A 24 -47.23 -45.83 -25.07
CA SER A 24 -46.42 -47.06 -24.86
C SER A 24 -46.02 -47.31 -23.39
N GLY A 25 -46.45 -46.48 -22.43
CA GLY A 25 -46.07 -46.59 -21.02
C GLY A 25 -44.73 -45.96 -20.67
N LYS A 26 -43.84 -45.67 -21.64
CA LYS A 26 -42.52 -45.08 -21.42
C LYS A 26 -42.65 -43.62 -21.02
N VAL A 27 -41.86 -43.21 -19.99
CA VAL A 27 -41.75 -41.80 -19.54
C VAL A 27 -40.72 -41.09 -20.37
N TRP A 28 -41.13 -40.01 -21.04
CA TRP A 28 -40.24 -39.10 -21.74
C TRP A 28 -39.89 -37.94 -20.85
N ILE A 29 -38.60 -37.64 -20.66
CA ILE A 29 -38.09 -36.52 -19.94
C ILE A 29 -37.57 -35.47 -20.92
N SER A 30 -37.89 -34.22 -20.71
CA SER A 30 -37.37 -33.08 -21.47
C SER A 30 -37.10 -31.92 -20.56
N TYR A 31 -36.08 -31.12 -20.87
CA TYR A 31 -35.65 -29.97 -20.12
C TYR A 31 -35.99 -28.70 -20.89
N TYR A 32 -36.37 -27.66 -20.15
CA TYR A 32 -36.65 -26.32 -20.69
C TYR A 32 -36.18 -25.23 -19.77
N TYR A 33 -35.82 -24.09 -20.35
CA TYR A 33 -35.43 -22.89 -19.67
C TYR A 33 -36.59 -21.91 -19.68
N LEU A 34 -36.82 -21.26 -18.54
CA LEU A 34 -37.81 -20.18 -18.41
C LEU A 34 -37.07 -18.86 -18.35
N ASP A 35 -37.18 -18.02 -19.39
CA ASP A 35 -36.55 -16.70 -19.41
C ASP A 35 -37.21 -15.72 -18.43
N LYS A 36 -36.64 -14.50 -18.34
CA LYS A 36 -37.18 -13.44 -17.42
C LYS A 36 -38.58 -12.94 -17.83
N SER A 37 -38.93 -13.09 -19.09
CA SER A 37 -40.25 -12.73 -19.61
C SER A 37 -41.31 -13.82 -19.38
N GLY A 38 -40.92 -14.99 -18.90
CA GLY A 38 -41.77 -16.14 -18.70
C GLY A 38 -41.90 -17.05 -19.95
N LYS A 39 -41.10 -16.85 -21.01
CA LYS A 39 -41.10 -17.65 -22.20
C LYS A 39 -40.29 -18.93 -21.98
N GLU A 40 -40.90 -20.07 -22.40
CA GLU A 40 -40.21 -21.37 -22.33
C GLU A 40 -39.32 -21.59 -23.57
N ILE A 41 -38.06 -21.94 -23.32
CA ILE A 41 -37.08 -22.32 -24.35
C ILE A 41 -36.74 -23.81 -24.16
N ALA A 42 -37.01 -24.64 -25.13
CA ALA A 42 -36.72 -26.07 -25.06
C ALA A 42 -35.22 -26.34 -25.17
N LEU A 43 -34.67 -27.16 -24.27
CA LEU A 43 -33.25 -27.47 -24.18
C LEU A 43 -32.93 -28.91 -24.66
N GLY A 44 -33.95 -29.76 -24.78
CA GLY A 44 -33.81 -31.13 -25.22
C GLY A 44 -33.98 -32.17 -24.10
N PRO A 45 -33.80 -33.46 -24.40
CA PRO A 45 -34.01 -34.54 -23.45
C PRO A 45 -32.77 -34.89 -22.63
N ASP A 46 -31.58 -34.46 -23.02
CA ASP A 46 -30.33 -34.73 -22.30
C ASP A 46 -30.03 -33.66 -21.28
N LEU A 47 -29.81 -34.06 -20.02
CA LEU A 47 -29.57 -33.12 -18.92
C LEU A 47 -28.26 -32.36 -19.07
N ASN A 48 -27.18 -33.00 -19.57
CA ASN A 48 -25.89 -32.35 -19.69
C ASN A 48 -25.91 -31.29 -20.78
N VAL A 49 -26.51 -31.63 -21.94
CA VAL A 49 -26.74 -30.69 -23.04
C VAL A 49 -27.66 -29.54 -22.58
N ALA A 50 -28.69 -29.84 -21.80
CA ALA A 50 -29.59 -28.84 -21.26
C ALA A 50 -28.88 -27.87 -20.27
N ARG A 51 -27.96 -28.39 -19.46
CA ARG A 51 -27.13 -27.57 -18.55
C ARG A 51 -26.18 -26.63 -19.30
N LEU A 52 -25.56 -27.11 -20.40
CA LEU A 52 -24.68 -26.26 -21.21
C LEU A 52 -25.48 -25.12 -21.86
N LYS A 53 -26.59 -25.44 -22.50
CA LYS A 53 -27.49 -24.44 -23.13
C LYS A 53 -28.08 -23.48 -22.11
N TRP A 54 -28.42 -23.96 -20.91
CA TRP A 54 -28.87 -23.13 -19.82
C TRP A 54 -27.78 -22.12 -19.41
N ALA A 55 -26.52 -22.56 -19.27
CA ALA A 55 -25.41 -21.71 -18.92
C ALA A 55 -25.16 -20.62 -19.97
N GLU A 56 -25.28 -20.96 -21.27
CA GLU A 56 -25.19 -20.01 -22.38
C GLU A 56 -26.32 -18.95 -22.33
N LEU A 57 -27.55 -19.36 -22.02
CA LEU A 57 -28.70 -18.46 -21.95
C LEU A 57 -28.60 -17.53 -20.72
N GLU A 58 -28.18 -18.06 -19.57
CA GLU A 58 -27.94 -17.24 -18.38
C GLU A 58 -26.78 -16.27 -18.57
N ALA A 59 -25.74 -16.66 -19.32
CA ALA A 59 -24.64 -15.78 -19.67
C ALA A 59 -25.06 -14.64 -20.61
N LYS A 60 -25.96 -14.92 -21.58
CA LYS A 60 -26.55 -13.89 -22.46
C LYS A 60 -27.48 -12.92 -21.73
N ASP A 61 -28.09 -13.37 -20.66
CA ASP A 61 -29.05 -12.58 -19.84
C ASP A 61 -28.36 -11.61 -18.87
N LYS A 62 -27.04 -11.70 -18.69
CA LYS A 62 -26.27 -10.70 -17.95
C LYS A 62 -26.12 -9.45 -18.82
N PRO A 63 -26.47 -8.25 -18.31
CA PRO A 63 -26.22 -7.01 -19.05
C PRO A 63 -24.77 -6.95 -19.49
N ARG A 64 -24.51 -6.77 -20.79
CA ARG A 64 -23.13 -6.70 -21.35
C ARG A 64 -22.30 -5.65 -20.64
N ASP A 65 -22.91 -4.54 -20.20
CA ASP A 65 -22.26 -3.45 -19.49
C ASP A 65 -21.69 -3.86 -18.13
N LEU A 66 -22.30 -4.84 -17.45
CA LEU A 66 -21.80 -5.34 -16.14
C LEU A 66 -20.55 -6.22 -16.30
N LEU A 67 -20.25 -6.69 -17.50
CA LEU A 67 -19.06 -7.49 -17.79
C LEU A 67 -17.86 -6.64 -18.23
N LEU A 68 -18.07 -5.34 -18.49
CA LEU A 68 -16.99 -4.42 -18.83
C LEU A 68 -16.21 -4.03 -17.58
N MET A 69 -14.91 -3.88 -17.71
CA MET A 69 -14.06 -3.42 -16.62
C MET A 69 -14.49 -2.06 -16.07
N LYS A 70 -15.12 -1.21 -16.89
CA LYS A 70 -15.70 0.06 -16.46
C LYS A 70 -16.64 -0.10 -15.26
N ALA A 71 -17.65 -0.96 -15.39
CA ALA A 71 -18.61 -1.22 -14.31
C ALA A 71 -17.95 -1.82 -13.04
N ILE A 72 -16.90 -2.61 -13.23
CA ILE A 72 -16.13 -3.20 -12.13
C ILE A 72 -15.29 -2.14 -11.42
N PHE A 73 -14.62 -1.27 -12.18
CA PHE A 73 -13.88 -0.12 -11.63
C PHE A 73 -14.81 0.83 -10.88
N ASP A 74 -16.00 1.14 -11.43
CA ASP A 74 -16.99 2.01 -10.79
C ASP A 74 -17.49 1.41 -9.47
N ARG A 75 -17.76 0.10 -9.45
CA ARG A 75 -18.12 -0.62 -8.22
C ARG A 75 -16.99 -0.61 -7.20
N TYR A 76 -15.75 -0.83 -7.63
CA TYR A 76 -14.59 -0.78 -6.75
C TYR A 76 -14.39 0.61 -6.14
N GLU A 77 -14.50 1.65 -6.96
CA GLU A 77 -14.37 3.03 -6.54
C GLU A 77 -15.45 3.42 -5.52
N ARG A 78 -16.70 3.02 -5.75
CA ARG A 78 -17.84 3.32 -4.89
C ARG A 78 -17.84 2.51 -3.59
N ASP A 79 -17.58 1.20 -3.65
CA ASP A 79 -17.87 0.28 -2.55
C ASP A 79 -16.63 -0.11 -1.72
N ILE A 80 -15.43 -0.04 -2.33
CA ILE A 80 -14.19 -0.53 -1.71
C ILE A 80 -13.26 0.60 -1.30
N ILE A 81 -13.03 1.58 -2.19
CA ILE A 81 -12.07 2.68 -1.90
C ILE A 81 -12.44 3.43 -0.62
N PRO A 82 -13.72 3.81 -0.35
CA PRO A 82 -14.06 4.57 0.85
C PRO A 82 -13.75 3.87 2.18
N LYS A 83 -13.65 2.53 2.17
CA LYS A 83 -13.33 1.72 3.35
C LYS A 83 -11.82 1.64 3.65
N LYS A 84 -10.98 2.16 2.76
CA LYS A 84 -9.52 2.13 2.91
C LYS A 84 -8.99 3.35 3.66
N ALA A 85 -7.76 3.26 4.14
CA ALA A 85 -7.08 4.40 4.77
C ALA A 85 -6.96 5.57 3.77
N PRO A 86 -7.06 6.85 4.21
CA PRO A 86 -7.12 8.02 3.33
C PRO A 86 -5.97 8.10 2.30
N ARG A 87 -4.76 7.71 2.71
CA ARG A 87 -3.62 7.65 1.78
C ARG A 87 -3.82 6.60 0.69
N THR A 88 -4.30 5.42 1.06
CA THR A 88 -4.56 4.32 0.12
C THR A 88 -5.70 4.68 -0.84
N GLN A 89 -6.74 5.40 -0.38
CA GLN A 89 -7.79 5.93 -1.26
C GLN A 89 -7.19 6.80 -2.36
N LYS A 90 -6.33 7.76 -1.98
CA LYS A 90 -5.67 8.68 -2.90
C LYS A 90 -4.78 7.95 -3.92
N ASP A 91 -4.01 6.98 -3.45
CA ASP A 91 -3.13 6.18 -4.30
C ASP A 91 -3.95 5.31 -5.26
N ASN A 92 -5.00 4.60 -4.79
CA ASN A 92 -5.85 3.77 -5.66
C ASN A 92 -6.63 4.59 -6.70
N LEU A 93 -7.13 5.78 -6.35
CA LEU A 93 -7.76 6.68 -7.32
C LEU A 93 -6.78 7.14 -8.41
N ALA A 94 -5.53 7.40 -8.03
CA ALA A 94 -4.48 7.76 -9.00
C ALA A 94 -4.11 6.59 -9.92
N GLU A 95 -4.05 5.37 -9.37
CA GLU A 95 -3.80 4.13 -10.11
C GLU A 95 -4.96 3.79 -11.06
N LEU A 96 -6.22 3.91 -10.62
CA LEU A 96 -7.40 3.71 -11.44
C LEU A 96 -7.44 4.65 -12.65
N ARG A 97 -7.06 5.91 -12.46
CA ARG A 97 -6.97 6.89 -13.59
C ARG A 97 -6.02 6.44 -14.69
N GLN A 98 -5.00 5.64 -14.36
CA GLN A 98 -4.08 5.08 -15.35
C GLN A 98 -4.60 3.79 -15.98
N LEU A 99 -5.33 2.97 -15.20
CA LEU A 99 -5.88 1.70 -15.69
C LEU A 99 -7.09 1.90 -16.60
N ARG A 100 -7.96 2.86 -16.30
CA ARG A 100 -9.21 3.08 -17.03
C ARG A 100 -9.02 3.24 -18.54
N PRO A 101 -8.17 4.14 -19.05
CA PRO A 101 -8.04 4.34 -20.49
C PRO A 101 -7.62 3.10 -21.28
N PHE A 102 -6.99 2.14 -20.60
CA PHE A 102 -6.50 0.92 -21.25
C PHE A 102 -7.46 -0.27 -21.13
N PHE A 103 -8.18 -0.36 -20.00
CA PHE A 103 -8.95 -1.56 -19.68
C PHE A 103 -10.47 -1.34 -19.61
N GLU A 104 -10.99 -0.13 -19.43
CA GLU A 104 -12.40 0.06 -19.06
C GLU A 104 -13.40 -0.43 -20.10
N GLU A 105 -13.07 -0.37 -21.39
CA GLU A 105 -13.94 -0.86 -22.46
C GLU A 105 -13.79 -2.36 -22.72
N ALA A 106 -12.82 -3.02 -22.10
CA ALA A 106 -12.60 -4.44 -22.27
C ALA A 106 -13.57 -5.26 -21.39
N PRO A 107 -14.17 -6.32 -21.94
CA PRO A 107 -14.83 -7.33 -21.11
C PRO A 107 -13.82 -7.98 -20.17
N ILE A 108 -14.22 -8.20 -18.89
CA ILE A 108 -13.32 -8.78 -17.88
C ILE A 108 -12.71 -10.11 -18.35
N ASP A 109 -13.51 -10.94 -19.02
CA ASP A 109 -13.10 -12.25 -19.51
C ASP A 109 -12.19 -12.20 -20.74
N ALA A 110 -12.04 -11.04 -21.37
CA ALA A 110 -11.11 -10.81 -22.48
C ALA A 110 -9.71 -10.39 -22.02
N ILE A 111 -9.55 -10.06 -20.73
CA ILE A 111 -8.25 -9.67 -20.19
C ILE A 111 -7.39 -10.91 -20.01
N ALA A 112 -6.38 -11.04 -20.87
CA ALA A 112 -5.38 -12.10 -20.82
C ALA A 112 -4.05 -11.58 -20.22
N PRO A 113 -3.16 -12.46 -19.73
CA PRO A 113 -1.84 -12.07 -19.24
C PRO A 113 -1.02 -11.25 -20.25
N ALA A 114 -1.16 -11.54 -21.55
CA ALA A 114 -0.50 -10.77 -22.61
C ALA A 114 -0.94 -9.30 -22.63
N LEU A 115 -2.23 -9.02 -22.41
CA LEU A 115 -2.75 -7.66 -22.36
C LEU A 115 -2.22 -6.89 -21.14
N VAL A 116 -2.11 -7.57 -20.00
CA VAL A 116 -1.51 -6.98 -18.78
C VAL A 116 -0.01 -6.69 -19.00
N ALA A 117 0.71 -7.56 -19.70
CA ALA A 117 2.10 -7.33 -20.05
C ALA A 117 2.26 -6.15 -21.04
N GLN A 118 1.38 -6.03 -22.04
CA GLN A 118 1.35 -4.88 -22.95
C GLN A 118 1.13 -3.56 -22.18
N TYR A 119 0.18 -3.54 -21.23
CA TYR A 119 -0.01 -2.38 -20.37
C TYR A 119 1.27 -2.02 -19.60
N ARG A 120 1.91 -3.03 -18.96
CA ARG A 120 3.18 -2.83 -18.23
C ARG A 120 4.24 -2.17 -19.11
N ASP A 121 4.41 -2.69 -20.33
CA ASP A 121 5.48 -2.28 -21.24
C ASP A 121 5.20 -0.92 -21.89
N ALA A 122 3.93 -0.56 -22.06
CA ALA A 122 3.50 0.76 -22.56
C ALA A 122 3.67 1.89 -21.53
N ARG A 123 3.80 1.57 -20.24
CA ARG A 123 3.91 2.60 -19.19
C ARG A 123 5.32 3.20 -19.11
N SER A 124 5.42 4.52 -19.24
CA SER A 124 6.67 5.28 -19.08
C SER A 124 7.22 5.28 -17.64
N ALA A 125 6.41 4.89 -16.64
CA ALA A 125 6.75 4.85 -15.24
C ALA A 125 6.74 3.39 -14.70
N PRO A 126 7.83 2.61 -14.89
CA PRO A 126 7.85 1.16 -14.66
C PRO A 126 7.46 0.74 -13.23
N VAL A 127 7.95 1.47 -12.22
CA VAL A 127 7.62 1.18 -10.81
C VAL A 127 6.15 1.48 -10.52
N ARG A 128 5.57 2.50 -11.16
CA ARG A 128 4.13 2.80 -11.03
C ARG A 128 3.29 1.74 -11.70
N ALA A 129 3.68 1.26 -12.88
CA ALA A 129 3.02 0.15 -13.55
C ALA A 129 2.88 -1.09 -12.65
N ASN A 130 3.91 -1.41 -11.86
CA ASN A 130 3.81 -2.51 -10.88
C ASN A 130 2.72 -2.29 -9.82
N ARG A 131 2.51 -1.05 -9.37
CA ARG A 131 1.46 -0.71 -8.40
C ARG A 131 0.07 -0.77 -9.05
N GLU A 132 -0.05 -0.23 -10.25
CA GLU A 132 -1.27 -0.24 -11.05
C GLU A 132 -1.72 -1.69 -11.36
N ILE A 133 -0.80 -2.56 -11.77
CA ILE A 133 -1.08 -3.99 -12.00
C ILE A 133 -1.44 -4.72 -10.68
N ALA A 134 -0.82 -4.37 -9.57
CA ALA A 134 -1.19 -4.92 -8.26
C ALA A 134 -2.63 -4.51 -7.88
N LEU A 135 -3.04 -3.28 -8.20
CA LEU A 135 -4.41 -2.83 -8.03
C LEU A 135 -5.38 -3.56 -8.96
N LEU A 136 -5.03 -3.72 -10.26
CA LEU A 136 -5.82 -4.48 -11.22
C LEU A 136 -6.03 -5.93 -10.75
N SER A 137 -4.97 -6.56 -10.26
CA SER A 137 -5.01 -7.91 -9.68
C SER A 137 -5.98 -8.01 -8.50
N HIS A 138 -5.94 -7.03 -7.60
CA HIS A 138 -6.87 -6.96 -6.47
C HIS A 138 -8.32 -6.78 -6.91
N ILE A 139 -8.57 -5.90 -7.88
CA ILE A 139 -9.90 -5.65 -8.44
C ILE A 139 -10.44 -6.91 -9.13
N TYR A 140 -9.59 -7.62 -9.89
CA TYR A 140 -9.98 -8.86 -10.56
C TYR A 140 -10.36 -9.96 -9.56
N ASN A 141 -9.62 -10.10 -8.45
CA ASN A 141 -9.98 -11.05 -7.39
C ASN A 141 -11.33 -10.70 -6.75
N LEU A 142 -11.60 -9.41 -6.49
CA LEU A 142 -12.90 -8.97 -6.01
C LEU A 142 -14.03 -9.24 -7.02
N ALA A 143 -13.77 -9.05 -8.31
CA ALA A 143 -14.74 -9.39 -9.34
C ALA A 143 -15.11 -10.89 -9.35
N ARG A 144 -14.13 -11.76 -9.04
CA ARG A 144 -14.37 -13.20 -8.82
C ARG A 144 -15.23 -13.45 -7.58
N GLU A 145 -14.91 -12.81 -6.45
CA GLU A 145 -15.71 -12.89 -5.21
C GLU A 145 -17.14 -12.39 -5.44
N TRP A 146 -17.31 -11.38 -6.28
CA TRP A 146 -18.63 -10.88 -6.66
C TRP A 146 -19.39 -11.77 -7.65
N GLY A 147 -18.78 -12.86 -8.12
CA GLY A 147 -19.37 -13.77 -9.09
C GLY A 147 -19.52 -13.19 -10.51
N ILE A 148 -18.76 -12.13 -10.83
CA ILE A 148 -18.78 -11.50 -12.16
C ILE A 148 -18.03 -12.36 -13.17
N THR A 149 -16.91 -12.96 -12.76
CA THR A 149 -16.11 -13.88 -13.57
C THR A 149 -15.68 -15.11 -12.78
N THR A 150 -15.46 -16.21 -13.46
CA THR A 150 -14.88 -17.45 -12.93
C THR A 150 -13.45 -17.68 -13.42
N LYS A 151 -12.95 -16.81 -14.33
CA LYS A 151 -11.61 -16.95 -14.90
C LYS A 151 -10.53 -16.69 -13.86
N GLU A 152 -9.37 -17.25 -14.08
CA GLU A 152 -8.18 -16.99 -13.29
C GLU A 152 -7.73 -15.53 -13.42
N ASN A 153 -7.05 -15.03 -12.39
CA ASN A 153 -6.56 -13.66 -12.39
C ASN A 153 -5.44 -13.47 -13.43
N PRO A 154 -5.64 -12.67 -14.48
CA PRO A 154 -4.69 -12.52 -15.57
C PRO A 154 -3.39 -11.80 -15.18
N CYS A 155 -3.35 -11.19 -14.01
CA CYS A 155 -2.12 -10.56 -13.50
C CYS A 155 -1.16 -11.57 -12.86
N GLN A 156 -1.62 -12.81 -12.58
CA GLN A 156 -0.75 -13.85 -12.03
C GLN A 156 0.24 -14.31 -13.10
N GLY A 157 1.50 -14.50 -12.70
CA GLY A 157 2.57 -14.90 -13.61
C GLY A 157 3.13 -13.79 -14.51
N VAL A 158 2.50 -12.61 -14.57
CA VAL A 158 3.06 -11.46 -15.28
C VAL A 158 4.26 -10.90 -14.52
N ARG A 159 5.44 -10.91 -15.14
CA ARG A 159 6.67 -10.38 -14.53
C ARG A 159 6.54 -8.90 -14.21
N LYS A 160 6.98 -8.51 -13.02
CA LYS A 160 7.08 -7.11 -12.64
C LYS A 160 8.31 -6.44 -13.25
N ASN A 161 8.24 -5.14 -13.45
CA ASN A 161 9.40 -4.33 -13.72
C ASN A 161 10.36 -4.39 -12.54
N LYS A 162 11.68 -4.38 -12.82
CA LYS A 162 12.71 -4.39 -11.78
C LYS A 162 12.62 -3.11 -10.93
N GLU A 163 12.51 -3.28 -9.62
CA GLU A 163 12.56 -2.19 -8.66
C GLU A 163 13.87 -2.27 -7.89
N LEU A 164 14.69 -1.25 -7.99
CA LEU A 164 15.89 -1.15 -7.16
C LEU A 164 15.52 -0.43 -5.86
N PRO A 165 15.82 -1.02 -4.69
CA PRO A 165 15.68 -0.32 -3.43
C PRO A 165 16.56 0.92 -3.44
N ARG A 166 16.09 1.98 -2.76
CA ARG A 166 16.92 3.16 -2.57
C ARG A 166 18.09 2.81 -1.67
N ASP A 167 19.29 3.02 -2.17
CA ASP A 167 20.55 2.76 -1.49
C ASP A 167 21.35 4.07 -1.29
N PHE A 168 20.80 4.96 -0.44
CA PHE A 168 21.44 6.23 -0.08
C PHE A 168 21.72 6.27 1.41
N TYR A 169 22.99 6.39 1.79
CA TYR A 169 23.41 6.61 3.17
C TYR A 169 23.87 8.06 3.35
N ALA A 170 23.22 8.77 4.28
CA ALA A 170 23.61 10.10 4.70
C ALA A 170 24.75 10.01 5.72
N ASN A 171 25.99 10.16 5.26
CA ASN A 171 27.13 10.26 6.16
C ASN A 171 27.11 11.56 6.98
N ASP A 172 28.03 11.70 7.93
CA ASP A 172 28.04 12.84 8.83
C ASP A 172 28.29 14.18 8.15
N ALA A 173 29.04 14.21 7.04
CA ALA A 173 29.25 15.45 6.28
C ALA A 173 27.92 15.94 5.68
N VAL A 174 27.16 15.06 5.03
CA VAL A 174 25.83 15.36 4.48
C VAL A 174 24.84 15.73 5.56
N TRP A 175 24.82 14.99 6.67
CA TRP A 175 23.98 15.29 7.82
C TRP A 175 24.24 16.68 8.37
N ARG A 176 25.53 16.99 8.72
CA ARG A 176 25.91 18.28 9.31
C ARG A 176 25.63 19.45 8.40
N ALA A 177 25.85 19.31 7.10
CA ALA A 177 25.56 20.37 6.13
C ALA A 177 24.07 20.77 6.16
N VAL A 178 23.14 19.81 6.09
CA VAL A 178 21.70 20.10 6.14
C VAL A 178 21.27 20.56 7.54
N TYR A 179 21.80 19.92 8.59
CA TYR A 179 21.45 20.26 9.98
C TYR A 179 21.86 21.69 10.34
N ALA A 180 23.00 22.18 9.85
CA ALA A 180 23.48 23.56 10.07
C ALA A 180 22.51 24.61 9.48
N LYS A 181 21.81 24.29 8.38
CA LYS A 181 20.82 25.17 7.73
C LYS A 181 19.42 24.98 8.24
N ALA A 182 19.19 23.97 9.07
CA ALA A 182 17.87 23.65 9.58
C ALA A 182 17.43 24.67 10.66
N VAL A 183 16.18 25.13 10.56
CA VAL A 183 15.51 25.86 11.64
C VAL A 183 15.27 24.93 12.84
N GLU A 184 15.04 25.49 14.03
CA GLU A 184 15.05 24.71 15.27
C GLU A 184 14.03 23.56 15.29
N GLU A 185 12.81 23.77 14.82
CA GLU A 185 11.81 22.70 14.75
C GLU A 185 12.16 21.61 13.74
N LEU A 186 12.95 21.92 12.70
CA LEU A 186 13.48 20.91 11.80
C LEU A 186 14.61 20.12 12.46
N LYS A 187 15.50 20.79 13.23
CA LYS A 187 16.54 20.11 14.02
C LYS A 187 15.93 19.13 15.01
N VAL A 188 14.91 19.57 15.75
CA VAL A 188 14.16 18.71 16.67
C VAL A 188 13.55 17.50 15.93
N ALA A 189 12.98 17.71 14.75
CA ALA A 189 12.41 16.62 13.96
C ALA A 189 13.49 15.64 13.45
N MET A 190 14.66 16.16 13.03
CA MET A 190 15.80 15.35 12.59
C MET A 190 16.36 14.49 13.74
N ASP A 191 16.58 15.11 14.90
CA ASP A 191 17.11 14.44 16.09
C ASP A 191 16.16 13.37 16.60
N LEU A 192 14.85 13.67 16.71
CA LEU A 192 13.83 12.68 17.08
C LEU A 192 13.79 11.52 16.06
N ALA A 193 13.82 11.82 14.77
CA ALA A 193 13.81 10.79 13.74
C ALA A 193 15.06 9.89 13.82
N TYR A 194 16.21 10.45 14.12
CA TYR A 194 17.48 9.74 14.24
C TYR A 194 17.53 8.88 15.51
N LEU A 195 17.27 9.49 16.68
CA LEU A 195 17.39 8.80 17.97
C LEU A 195 16.30 7.74 18.19
N THR A 196 15.13 7.92 17.58
CA THR A 196 14.04 6.95 17.69
C THR A 196 13.96 5.97 16.50
N GLY A 197 14.65 6.24 15.39
CA GLY A 197 14.54 5.48 14.17
C GLY A 197 13.14 5.52 13.52
N GLN A 198 12.23 6.43 13.90
CA GLN A 198 10.85 6.42 13.47
C GLN A 198 10.64 7.10 12.10
N ARG A 199 9.50 6.78 11.46
CA ARG A 199 9.12 7.39 10.17
C ARG A 199 8.69 8.84 10.37
N PRO A 200 8.86 9.74 9.38
CA PRO A 200 8.47 11.15 9.49
C PRO A 200 7.04 11.34 10.01
N ALA A 201 6.09 10.51 9.54
CA ALA A 201 4.69 10.59 9.96
C ALA A 201 4.46 10.17 11.42
N ASP A 202 5.32 9.32 11.97
CA ASP A 202 5.26 8.87 13.36
C ASP A 202 5.96 9.89 14.28
N VAL A 203 7.09 10.45 13.83
CA VAL A 203 7.81 11.53 14.55
C VAL A 203 6.94 12.77 14.75
N LEU A 204 6.23 13.21 13.70
CA LEU A 204 5.36 14.41 13.74
C LEU A 204 4.15 14.31 14.67
N VAL A 205 3.89 13.16 15.26
CA VAL A 205 2.76 12.96 16.17
C VAL A 205 3.18 12.60 17.58
N MET A 206 4.48 12.57 17.88
CA MET A 206 5.00 12.34 19.23
C MET A 206 4.54 13.46 20.17
N ARG A 207 4.12 13.08 21.36
CA ARG A 207 3.53 13.99 22.35
C ARG A 207 4.29 13.91 23.67
N LYS A 208 4.20 14.98 24.47
CA LYS A 208 4.69 14.97 25.86
C LYS A 208 3.94 13.95 26.74
N ASP A 209 2.67 13.73 26.44
CA ASP A 209 1.82 12.76 27.15
C ASP A 209 2.20 11.28 26.82
N ASP A 210 3.02 11.05 25.79
CA ASP A 210 3.55 9.71 25.45
C ASP A 210 4.80 9.36 26.30
N ILE A 211 5.25 10.26 27.16
CA ILE A 211 6.40 10.05 28.06
C ILE A 211 5.92 9.49 29.39
N GLU A 212 6.26 8.24 29.66
CA GLU A 212 5.87 7.53 30.88
C GLU A 212 6.98 6.58 31.30
N ASP A 213 7.20 6.42 32.62
CA ASP A 213 8.21 5.50 33.20
C ASP A 213 9.58 5.60 32.52
N LYS A 214 10.11 6.80 32.37
CA LYS A 214 11.42 7.07 31.74
C LYS A 214 11.56 6.52 30.32
N ALA A 215 10.46 6.44 29.58
CA ALA A 215 10.44 6.01 28.18
C ALA A 215 9.49 6.86 27.36
N LEU A 216 9.83 7.05 26.08
CA LEU A 216 8.94 7.64 25.08
C LEU A 216 8.16 6.51 24.40
N GLY A 217 6.84 6.52 24.57
CA GLY A 217 5.91 5.64 23.88
C GLY A 217 5.73 6.04 22.42
N VAL A 218 5.82 5.08 21.50
CA VAL A 218 5.59 5.31 20.07
C VAL A 218 4.63 4.27 19.53
N LYS A 219 3.52 4.71 18.95
CA LYS A 219 2.59 3.87 18.20
C LYS A 219 2.74 4.15 16.70
N GLN A 220 3.34 3.22 15.97
CA GLN A 220 3.57 3.38 14.53
C GLN A 220 2.24 3.36 13.75
N LYS A 221 1.97 4.38 12.94
CA LYS A 221 0.74 4.50 12.15
C LYS A 221 0.57 3.39 11.09
N LYS A 222 1.67 2.99 10.45
CA LYS A 222 1.63 2.03 9.35
C LYS A 222 1.49 0.58 9.79
N THR A 223 2.12 0.21 10.92
CA THR A 223 2.23 -1.18 11.38
C THR A 223 1.48 -1.44 12.67
N HIS A 224 0.94 -0.38 13.29
CA HIS A 224 0.28 -0.38 14.61
C HIS A 224 1.14 -0.93 15.76
N LYS A 225 2.44 -1.12 15.51
CA LYS A 225 3.36 -1.61 16.54
C LYS A 225 3.56 -0.53 17.61
N LYS A 226 3.57 -0.95 18.86
CA LYS A 226 3.86 -0.11 20.03
C LYS A 226 5.29 -0.36 20.44
N LEU A 227 6.03 0.70 20.73
CA LEU A 227 7.41 0.70 21.20
C LEU A 227 7.49 1.60 22.42
N ARG A 228 8.43 1.30 23.33
CA ARG A 228 8.85 2.18 24.41
C ARG A 228 10.36 2.36 24.26
N ILE A 229 10.79 3.60 24.02
CA ILE A 229 12.20 3.93 23.77
C ILE A 229 12.73 4.62 25.02
N LEU A 230 13.75 4.05 25.63
CA LEU A 230 14.26 4.48 26.92
C LEU A 230 14.90 5.87 26.85
N LEU A 231 14.54 6.72 27.80
CA LEU A 231 15.14 8.04 28.02
C LEU A 231 16.37 7.96 28.93
N GLU A 232 16.50 6.88 29.68
CA GLU A 232 17.66 6.57 30.53
C GLU A 232 18.17 5.16 30.23
N VAL A 233 19.47 4.98 30.23
CA VAL A 233 20.15 3.70 30.10
C VAL A 233 21.22 3.62 31.17
N GLU A 234 21.26 2.54 31.95
CA GLU A 234 22.20 2.31 33.03
C GLU A 234 22.26 3.49 34.06
N GLY A 235 21.10 4.06 34.35
CA GLY A 235 20.98 5.14 35.32
C GLY A 235 21.37 6.53 34.80
N SER A 236 21.80 6.65 33.55
CA SER A 236 22.18 7.92 32.93
C SER A 236 21.19 8.29 31.80
N ALA A 237 20.99 9.60 31.60
CA ALA A 237 20.15 10.09 30.51
C ALA A 237 20.73 9.67 29.17
N SER A 238 19.91 9.01 28.34
CA SER A 238 20.27 8.69 26.95
C SER A 238 20.28 9.95 26.08
N GLY A 239 20.87 9.88 24.88
CA GLY A 239 20.78 10.99 23.93
C GLY A 239 19.36 11.44 23.65
N LEU A 240 18.39 10.49 23.64
CA LEU A 240 16.97 10.79 23.53
C LEU A 240 16.43 11.50 24.79
N GLY A 241 16.86 11.08 25.99
CA GLY A 241 16.50 11.73 27.26
C GLY A 241 16.92 13.18 27.29
N VAL A 242 18.19 13.47 26.95
CA VAL A 242 18.72 14.83 26.84
C VAL A 242 17.95 15.68 25.83
N LEU A 243 17.64 15.10 24.66
CA LEU A 243 16.84 15.77 23.63
C LEU A 243 15.42 16.10 24.14
N ILE A 244 14.75 15.15 24.77
CA ILE A 244 13.38 15.33 25.30
C ILE A 244 13.37 16.44 26.37
N GLU A 245 14.34 16.46 27.30
CA GLU A 245 14.45 17.50 28.30
C GLU A 245 14.60 18.89 27.65
N ARG A 246 15.48 19.02 26.64
CA ARG A 246 15.63 20.26 25.86
C ARG A 246 14.32 20.68 25.20
N ILE A 247 13.59 19.73 24.57
CA ILE A 247 12.31 20.00 23.91
C ILE A 247 11.26 20.46 24.93
N LEU A 248 11.14 19.79 26.07
CA LEU A 248 10.17 20.15 27.11
C LEU A 248 10.43 21.53 27.67
N LYS A 249 11.70 21.87 27.92
CA LYS A 249 12.10 23.20 28.36
C LYS A 249 11.77 24.29 27.34
N ARG A 250 12.09 24.04 26.04
CA ARG A 250 11.75 24.97 24.95
C ARG A 250 10.25 25.19 24.81
N ASN A 251 9.47 24.12 24.99
CA ASN A 251 8.03 24.13 24.79
C ASN A 251 7.22 24.45 26.08
N ALA A 252 7.88 24.84 27.19
CA ALA A 252 7.24 24.99 28.49
C ALA A 252 6.07 25.98 28.48
N GLU A 253 6.20 27.09 27.74
CA GLU A 253 5.19 28.15 27.66
C GLU A 253 4.06 27.84 26.66
N HIS A 254 4.18 26.74 25.88
CA HIS A 254 3.21 26.37 24.87
C HIS A 254 2.25 25.31 25.39
N GLY A 255 0.94 25.59 25.32
CA GLY A 255 -0.11 24.65 25.72
C GLY A 255 -0.27 23.42 24.79
N SER A 256 0.51 23.31 23.71
CA SER A 256 0.43 22.19 22.76
C SER A 256 1.02 20.90 23.35
N PRO A 257 0.37 19.75 23.18
CA PRO A 257 0.88 18.47 23.65
C PRO A 257 1.99 17.87 22.76
N TYR A 258 2.23 18.42 21.56
CA TYR A 258 3.19 17.85 20.60
C TYR A 258 4.63 18.24 20.94
N LEU A 259 5.58 17.33 20.66
CA LEU A 259 7.01 17.58 20.88
C LEU A 259 7.61 18.54 19.85
N ILE A 260 7.12 18.50 18.60
CA ILE A 260 7.65 19.34 17.52
C ILE A 260 6.74 20.52 17.29
N LEU A 261 7.17 21.68 17.76
CA LEU A 261 6.45 22.94 17.64
C LEU A 261 7.27 23.98 16.88
N THR A 262 6.59 24.87 16.18
CA THR A 262 7.17 26.12 15.69
C THR A 262 7.45 27.07 16.86
N ASP A 263 8.20 28.14 16.64
CA ASP A 263 8.43 29.18 17.67
C ASP A 263 7.12 29.82 18.15
N ALA A 264 6.07 29.84 17.33
CA ALA A 264 4.74 30.28 17.72
C ALA A 264 3.90 29.19 18.43
N GLY A 265 4.49 28.11 18.92
CA GLY A 265 3.81 27.03 19.63
C GLY A 265 2.84 26.18 18.77
N LYS A 266 2.84 26.33 17.44
CA LYS A 266 1.98 25.54 16.55
C LYS A 266 2.65 24.22 16.20
N ARG A 267 1.86 23.13 16.15
CA ARG A 267 2.33 21.83 15.70
C ARG A 267 2.88 21.88 14.29
N VAL A 268 4.04 21.28 14.04
CA VAL A 268 4.60 21.10 12.71
C VAL A 268 3.84 20.02 11.95
N THR A 269 3.35 20.37 10.76
CA THR A 269 2.63 19.45 9.85
C THR A 269 3.58 18.83 8.82
N ALA A 270 3.12 17.76 8.13
CA ALA A 270 3.94 17.10 7.10
C ALA A 270 4.30 18.04 5.92
N PRO A 271 3.41 18.93 5.42
CA PRO A 271 3.81 19.94 4.43
C PRO A 271 4.86 20.92 4.96
N MET A 272 4.69 21.40 6.21
CA MET A 272 5.65 22.32 6.83
C MET A 272 7.03 21.67 6.98
N LEU A 273 7.08 20.39 7.46
CA LEU A 273 8.33 19.64 7.55
C LEU A 273 9.01 19.54 6.19
N ARG A 274 8.23 19.29 5.14
CA ARG A 274 8.76 19.16 3.77
C ARG A 274 9.38 20.49 3.30
N HIS A 275 8.67 21.61 3.44
CA HIS A 275 9.20 22.92 3.06
C HIS A 275 10.49 23.23 3.79
N ARG A 276 10.50 23.13 5.12
CA ARG A 276 11.72 23.39 5.91
C ARG A 276 12.89 22.48 5.55
N TRP A 277 12.57 21.22 5.21
CA TRP A 277 13.57 20.27 4.73
C TRP A 277 14.13 20.67 3.37
N ASP A 278 13.28 21.05 2.44
CA ASP A 278 13.70 21.43 1.09
C ASP A 278 14.51 22.74 1.13
N ASP A 279 14.09 23.72 1.95
CA ASP A 279 14.82 24.98 2.15
C ASP A 279 16.22 24.73 2.75
N ALA A 280 16.31 23.98 3.85
CA ALA A 280 17.59 23.68 4.50
C ALA A 280 18.53 22.89 3.58
N ARG A 281 18.01 21.97 2.79
CA ARG A 281 18.77 21.19 1.82
C ARG A 281 19.27 22.06 0.67
N GLU A 282 18.41 22.95 0.15
CA GLU A 282 18.79 23.88 -0.94
C GLU A 282 19.90 24.84 -0.50
N GLU A 283 19.79 25.43 0.69
CA GLU A 283 20.81 26.29 1.24
C GLU A 283 22.14 25.55 1.49
N ALA A 284 22.08 24.31 1.98
CA ALA A 284 23.27 23.48 2.16
C ALA A 284 23.92 23.11 0.81
N VAL A 285 23.14 22.88 -0.26
CA VAL A 285 23.66 22.64 -1.60
C VAL A 285 24.37 23.91 -2.12
N LYS A 286 23.74 25.08 -1.99
CA LYS A 286 24.34 26.37 -2.42
C LYS A 286 25.69 26.63 -1.72
N GLU A 287 25.77 26.36 -0.43
CA GLU A 287 27.02 26.53 0.33
C GLU A 287 28.11 25.56 -0.15
N ALA A 288 27.78 24.28 -0.34
CA ALA A 288 28.72 23.28 -0.82
C ALA A 288 29.23 23.62 -2.24
N VAL A 289 28.35 24.10 -3.13
CA VAL A 289 28.73 24.56 -4.47
C VAL A 289 29.65 25.79 -4.38
N ALA A 290 29.34 26.77 -3.55
CA ALA A 290 30.16 27.96 -3.34
C ALA A 290 31.56 27.61 -2.76
N ALA A 291 31.63 26.57 -1.92
CA ALA A 291 32.90 26.02 -1.40
C ALA A 291 33.67 25.14 -2.43
N GLY A 292 33.11 24.94 -3.63
CA GLY A 292 33.73 24.08 -4.66
C GLY A 292 33.54 22.58 -4.44
N ASP A 293 32.80 22.14 -3.40
CA ASP A 293 32.57 20.72 -3.11
C ASP A 293 31.33 20.16 -3.85
N GLN A 294 31.51 19.91 -5.14
CA GLN A 294 30.46 19.38 -6.02
C GLN A 294 30.00 17.98 -5.59
N LEU A 295 30.88 17.16 -5.01
CA LEU A 295 30.54 15.83 -4.53
C LEU A 295 29.59 15.92 -3.34
N LEU A 296 29.89 16.76 -2.36
CA LEU A 296 29.03 17.01 -1.22
C LEU A 296 27.68 17.59 -1.67
N ALA A 297 27.70 18.59 -2.56
CA ALA A 297 26.47 19.19 -3.11
C ALA A 297 25.56 18.14 -3.77
N SER A 298 26.12 17.26 -4.60
CA SER A 298 25.38 16.15 -5.22
C SER A 298 24.80 15.18 -4.19
N ARG A 299 25.54 14.86 -3.15
CA ARG A 299 25.05 13.99 -2.06
C ARG A 299 23.96 14.66 -1.22
N ILE A 300 24.09 15.95 -0.89
CA ILE A 300 23.07 16.72 -0.18
C ILE A 300 21.78 16.75 -0.99
N SER A 301 21.85 17.01 -2.31
CA SER A 301 20.67 17.04 -3.17
C SER A 301 19.85 15.75 -3.17
N GLN A 302 20.51 14.62 -3.00
CA GLN A 302 19.88 13.29 -2.90
C GLN A 302 19.31 12.98 -1.53
N PHE A 303 19.78 13.65 -0.47
CA PHE A 303 19.37 13.37 0.90
C PHE A 303 17.89 13.72 1.12
N GLN A 304 17.09 12.76 1.57
CA GLN A 304 15.67 12.92 1.90
C GLN A 304 15.46 12.69 3.39
N PHE A 305 14.51 13.38 4.01
CA PHE A 305 14.22 13.22 5.44
C PHE A 305 13.98 11.75 5.84
N ARG A 306 13.35 10.96 4.96
CA ARG A 306 13.15 9.53 5.20
C ARG A 306 14.44 8.70 5.28
N ASP A 307 15.57 9.22 4.79
CA ASP A 307 16.86 8.53 4.84
C ASP A 307 17.52 8.62 6.23
N ILE A 308 16.97 9.43 7.14
CA ILE A 308 17.38 9.49 8.55
C ILE A 308 17.17 8.14 9.24
N ARG A 309 16.04 7.47 8.97
CA ARG A 309 15.74 6.16 9.56
C ARG A 309 16.74 5.05 9.13
N PRO A 310 17.12 4.90 7.85
CA PRO A 310 18.24 4.05 7.45
C PRO A 310 19.58 4.45 8.06
N LYS A 311 19.89 5.76 8.20
CA LYS A 311 21.09 6.22 8.91
C LYS A 311 21.10 5.68 10.34
N ALA A 312 20.05 5.91 11.12
CA ALA A 312 19.93 5.39 12.47
C ALA A 312 20.13 3.87 12.55
N ALA A 313 19.50 3.11 11.65
CA ALA A 313 19.64 1.66 11.60
C ALA A 313 21.06 1.18 11.24
N SER A 314 21.76 1.94 10.37
CA SER A 314 23.09 1.58 9.91
C SER A 314 24.18 1.85 10.96
N GLU A 315 23.92 2.74 11.90
CA GLU A 315 24.88 3.14 12.96
C GLU A 315 24.69 2.34 14.25
N ILE A 316 23.64 1.52 14.36
CA ILE A 316 23.50 0.54 15.42
C ILE A 316 24.24 -0.72 15.02
N ALA A 317 25.22 -1.12 15.82
CA ALA A 317 26.05 -2.30 15.51
C ALA A 317 25.25 -3.59 15.52
N ASP A 318 24.39 -3.79 16.53
CA ASP A 318 23.54 -4.96 16.65
C ASP A 318 22.27 -4.83 15.78
N VAL A 319 22.08 -5.84 14.89
CA VAL A 319 20.93 -5.90 13.96
C VAL A 319 19.61 -6.09 14.68
N ASP A 320 19.59 -6.88 15.74
CA ASP A 320 18.38 -7.16 16.51
C ASP A 320 17.93 -5.91 17.28
N HIS A 321 18.88 -5.17 17.86
CA HIS A 321 18.61 -3.89 18.48
C HIS A 321 18.13 -2.86 17.45
N ALA A 322 18.77 -2.76 16.30
CA ALA A 322 18.29 -1.90 15.20
C ALA A 322 16.86 -2.30 14.76
N SER A 323 16.58 -3.59 14.62
CA SER A 323 15.26 -4.12 14.27
C SER A 323 14.20 -3.80 15.31
N LEU A 324 14.54 -3.92 16.59
CA LEU A 324 13.67 -3.57 17.71
C LEU A 324 13.33 -2.06 17.68
N LEU A 325 14.35 -1.18 17.58
CA LEU A 325 14.16 0.27 17.52
C LEU A 325 13.29 0.67 16.32
N LEU A 326 13.50 0.05 15.16
CA LEU A 326 12.69 0.29 13.97
C LEU A 326 11.29 -0.32 14.06
N GLY A 327 11.05 -1.22 15.01
CA GLY A 327 9.78 -1.92 15.14
C GLY A 327 9.53 -2.90 14.01
N HIS A 328 10.53 -3.54 13.47
CA HIS A 328 10.37 -4.62 12.48
C HIS A 328 10.02 -5.94 13.18
N THR A 329 9.28 -6.81 12.47
CA THR A 329 8.95 -8.15 12.95
C THR A 329 10.01 -9.19 12.59
N LYS A 330 10.88 -8.87 11.63
CA LYS A 330 11.97 -9.72 11.14
C LYS A 330 13.23 -8.89 10.96
N ALA A 331 14.37 -9.37 11.45
CA ALA A 331 15.67 -8.73 11.33
C ALA A 331 16.12 -8.56 9.86
N ASP A 332 15.79 -9.51 8.97
CA ASP A 332 16.08 -9.49 7.53
C ASP A 332 15.63 -8.19 6.84
N ILE A 333 14.49 -7.61 7.30
CA ILE A 333 14.00 -6.34 6.74
C ILE A 333 14.96 -5.21 7.09
N THR A 334 15.48 -5.21 8.32
CA THR A 334 16.43 -4.21 8.80
C THR A 334 17.73 -4.31 8.04
N GLU A 335 18.26 -5.51 7.92
CA GLU A 335 19.53 -5.77 7.24
C GLU A 335 19.46 -5.42 5.75
N ARG A 336 18.50 -5.96 5.03
CA ARG A 336 18.39 -5.79 3.57
C ARG A 336 17.96 -4.41 3.11
N VAL A 337 17.11 -3.71 3.89
CA VAL A 337 16.44 -2.47 3.43
C VAL A 337 16.98 -1.22 4.13
N TYR A 338 17.38 -1.35 5.40
CA TYR A 338 17.70 -0.20 6.24
C TYR A 338 19.18 -0.08 6.57
N ARG A 339 19.96 -1.18 6.67
CA ARG A 339 21.42 -1.09 6.80
C ARG A 339 22.04 -0.79 5.43
N ARG A 340 22.59 0.41 5.31
CA ARG A 340 23.18 0.93 4.06
C ARG A 340 24.70 1.11 4.17
N VAL A 341 25.28 0.70 5.26
CA VAL A 341 26.71 0.59 5.47
C VAL A 341 27.06 -0.90 5.47
N GLY A 342 28.04 -1.29 4.68
CA GLY A 342 28.48 -2.69 4.60
C GLY A 342 28.93 -3.22 5.96
N ALA A 343 28.80 -4.52 6.16
CA ALA A 343 29.30 -5.18 7.37
C ALA A 343 30.83 -5.06 7.45
N LEU A 344 31.32 -4.73 8.65
CA LEU A 344 32.78 -4.76 8.92
C LEU A 344 33.20 -6.23 9.08
N ALA A 345 33.88 -6.76 8.10
CA ALA A 345 34.49 -8.08 8.17
C ALA A 345 35.96 -7.99 8.57
N LYS A 346 36.41 -8.87 9.46
CA LYS A 346 37.85 -9.03 9.71
C LYS A 346 38.48 -9.82 8.55
N PRO A 347 39.68 -9.41 8.07
CA PRO A 347 40.37 -10.20 7.07
C PRO A 347 40.79 -11.56 7.66
N THR A 348 40.96 -12.53 6.80
CA THR A 348 41.38 -13.90 7.21
C THR A 348 42.79 -13.95 7.78
N LYS A 349 43.69 -13.02 7.41
CA LYS A 349 45.03 -12.79 7.96
C LYS A 349 45.38 -11.31 7.86
#